data_afb0bcb581d9f92f9371075c9d8db4ee
#
_entry.id   afb0bcb581d9f92f9371075c9d8db4ee
#
_cell.length_a   1.000
_cell.length_b   1.000
_cell.length_c   1.000
_cell.angle_alpha   90.00
_cell.angle_beta   90.00
_cell.angle_gamma   90.00
#
_symmetry.space_group_name_H-M   'P 1'
#
loop_
_entity.id
_entity.type
_entity.pdbx_description
1 polymer ?
#
loop_
_entity_poly.entity_id
_entity_poly.type
_entity_poly.pdbx_seq_one_letter_code
_entity_poly.pdbx_strand_id
1 'polypeptide(L)'
;GAEVRIGNAFLNSSTFGQGAAGQIEVQARGLLELGAGALIGAVAGEESGGQTGNIALMAAERLIMQGSEASISNAATVADPAALRPTVLSLMAPAIELQAAKVSATAVGNANASRIEIKAGERLDIKDSLVITSANDGDGGDLSASAGRAIKLENSGLITSVLGTEATGDGGD
;
A
#
# COMPACT_ATOMS: atom_id res chain seq x y z
N GLY A 1 -19.27 -13.08 -1.37
CA GLY A 1 -18.96 -14.44 -1.82
C GLY A 1 -17.80 -15.06 -1.05
N ALA A 2 -17.62 -16.37 -1.16
CA ALA A 2 -16.44 -17.03 -0.63
C ALA A 2 -15.17 -16.58 -1.37
N GLU A 3 -15.29 -16.27 -2.65
CA GLU A 3 -14.19 -15.81 -3.49
C GLU A 3 -14.47 -14.42 -4.06
N VAL A 4 -13.43 -13.58 -4.09
CA VAL A 4 -13.40 -12.30 -4.79
C VAL A 4 -12.20 -12.33 -5.73
N ARG A 5 -12.44 -12.15 -7.03
CA ARG A 5 -11.39 -12.11 -8.06
C ARG A 5 -11.46 -10.79 -8.80
N ILE A 6 -10.35 -10.09 -8.86
CA ILE A 6 -10.18 -8.81 -9.55
C ILE A 6 -9.04 -8.98 -10.55
N GLY A 7 -9.33 -8.90 -11.84
CA GLY A 7 -8.32 -8.99 -12.89
C GLY A 7 -8.57 -7.94 -13.95
N ASN A 8 -7.50 -7.32 -14.46
CA ASN A 8 -7.54 -6.27 -15.46
C ASN A 8 -8.59 -5.18 -15.15
N ALA A 9 -8.63 -4.75 -13.88
CA ALA A 9 -9.61 -3.82 -13.35
C ALA A 9 -8.93 -2.75 -12.50
N PHE A 10 -9.59 -1.61 -12.37
CA PHE A 10 -9.09 -0.46 -11.63
C PHE A 10 -10.08 -0.06 -10.53
N LEU A 11 -9.65 -0.11 -9.28
CA LEU A 11 -10.34 0.43 -8.12
C LEU A 11 -9.56 1.64 -7.63
N ASN A 12 -10.16 2.82 -7.69
CA ASN A 12 -9.46 4.03 -7.31
C ASN A 12 -10.29 4.92 -6.38
N SER A 13 -9.62 5.51 -5.41
CA SER A 13 -10.14 6.58 -4.59
C SER A 13 -9.15 7.74 -4.62
N SER A 14 -9.50 8.82 -5.30
CA SER A 14 -8.61 9.96 -5.51
C SER A 14 -9.22 11.26 -5.02
N THR A 15 -8.36 12.18 -4.60
CA THR A 15 -8.71 13.58 -4.37
C THR A 15 -7.78 14.49 -5.17
N PHE A 16 -8.38 15.47 -5.83
CA PHE A 16 -7.67 16.56 -6.55
C PHE A 16 -8.08 17.94 -6.02
N GLY A 17 -8.91 17.97 -4.97
CA GLY A 17 -9.37 19.18 -4.28
C GLY A 17 -9.01 19.16 -2.80
N GLN A 18 -9.60 20.05 -2.01
CA GLN A 18 -9.29 20.19 -0.57
C GLN A 18 -9.90 19.08 0.31
N GLY A 19 -10.79 18.27 -0.22
CA GLY A 19 -11.37 17.12 0.51
C GLY A 19 -10.43 15.91 0.56
N ALA A 20 -10.66 15.02 1.52
CA ALA A 20 -9.93 13.75 1.62
C ALA A 20 -10.39 12.74 0.56
N ALA A 21 -9.48 11.89 0.10
CA ALA A 21 -9.84 10.69 -0.65
C ALA A 21 -10.63 9.69 0.23
N GLY A 22 -11.48 8.87 -0.38
CA GLY A 22 -12.23 7.82 0.30
C GLY A 22 -11.36 6.61 0.63
N GLN A 23 -11.94 5.67 1.37
CA GLN A 23 -11.29 4.39 1.69
C GLN A 23 -11.65 3.33 0.64
N ILE A 24 -10.73 2.40 0.39
CA ILE A 24 -10.99 1.19 -0.39
C ILE A 24 -10.91 0.00 0.56
N GLU A 25 -11.99 -0.76 0.64
CA GLU A 25 -12.02 -1.99 1.40
C GLU A 25 -12.52 -3.13 0.51
N VAL A 26 -11.72 -4.19 0.40
CA VAL A 26 -12.09 -5.42 -0.31
C VAL A 26 -11.97 -6.58 0.65
N GLN A 27 -13.08 -7.26 0.89
CA GLN A 27 -13.14 -8.39 1.82
C GLN A 27 -13.71 -9.64 1.14
N ALA A 28 -12.99 -10.75 1.27
CA ALA A 28 -13.43 -12.09 0.87
C ALA A 28 -13.57 -13.01 2.08
N ARG A 29 -14.61 -13.84 2.10
CA ARG A 29 -14.81 -14.86 3.13
C ARG A 29 -13.96 -16.12 2.92
N GLY A 30 -13.29 -16.24 1.79
CA GLY A 30 -12.37 -17.30 1.44
C GLY A 30 -11.17 -16.70 0.72
N LEU A 31 -11.11 -16.80 -0.61
CA LEU A 31 -10.04 -16.30 -1.46
C LEU A 31 -10.29 -14.86 -1.91
N LEU A 32 -9.28 -13.99 -1.74
CA LEU A 32 -9.15 -12.74 -2.49
C LEU A 32 -8.00 -12.86 -3.48
N GLU A 33 -8.29 -12.74 -4.76
CA GLU A 33 -7.29 -12.80 -5.83
C GLU A 33 -7.28 -11.50 -6.63
N LEU A 34 -6.13 -10.85 -6.68
CA LEU A 34 -5.81 -9.76 -7.59
C LEU A 34 -4.93 -10.33 -8.70
N GLY A 35 -5.53 -10.55 -9.85
CA GLY A 35 -4.85 -11.09 -11.03
C GLY A 35 -4.14 -10.01 -11.84
N ALA A 36 -3.51 -10.45 -12.93
CA ALA A 36 -2.72 -9.57 -13.80
C ALA A 36 -3.50 -8.33 -14.26
N GLY A 37 -2.86 -7.18 -14.17
CA GLY A 37 -3.45 -5.89 -14.55
C GLY A 37 -4.49 -5.33 -13.56
N ALA A 38 -4.70 -5.95 -12.40
CA ALA A 38 -5.50 -5.35 -11.35
C ALA A 38 -4.71 -4.21 -10.67
N LEU A 39 -5.32 -3.04 -10.58
CA LEU A 39 -4.75 -1.85 -9.95
C LEU A 39 -5.70 -1.35 -8.88
N ILE A 40 -5.22 -1.26 -7.64
CA ILE A 40 -5.97 -0.67 -6.52
C ILE A 40 -5.20 0.53 -6.01
N GLY A 41 -5.78 1.73 -6.06
CA GLY A 41 -5.08 2.95 -5.74
C GLY A 41 -5.87 3.95 -4.91
N ALA A 42 -5.17 4.63 -3.99
CA ALA A 42 -5.66 5.83 -3.32
C ALA A 42 -4.67 6.97 -3.58
N VAL A 43 -5.16 8.06 -4.19
CA VAL A 43 -4.29 9.13 -4.68
C VAL A 43 -4.73 10.50 -4.14
N ALA A 44 -3.76 11.28 -3.67
CA ALA A 44 -3.90 12.71 -3.48
C ALA A 44 -3.03 13.44 -4.52
N GLY A 45 -3.66 14.23 -5.38
CA GLY A 45 -2.98 14.98 -6.45
C GLY A 45 -2.20 16.18 -5.91
N GLU A 46 -1.36 16.79 -6.76
CA GLU A 46 -0.44 17.89 -6.40
C GLU A 46 -1.15 19.11 -5.79
N GLU A 47 -2.30 19.47 -6.32
CA GLU A 47 -3.08 20.64 -5.86
C GLU A 47 -4.13 20.30 -4.79
N SER A 48 -4.11 19.07 -4.26
CA SER A 48 -5.09 18.63 -3.27
C SER A 48 -4.72 19.05 -1.85
N GLY A 49 -5.66 18.86 -0.91
CA GLY A 49 -5.41 19.01 0.53
C GLY A 49 -4.51 17.92 1.12
N GLY A 50 -3.98 17.00 0.30
CA GLY A 50 -2.97 15.99 0.68
C GLY A 50 -3.50 14.79 1.47
N GLN A 51 -4.80 14.71 1.78
CA GLN A 51 -5.32 13.58 2.55
C GLN A 51 -5.70 12.41 1.64
N THR A 52 -4.84 11.40 1.56
CA THR A 52 -5.14 10.10 0.92
C THR A 52 -6.14 9.29 1.74
N GLY A 53 -6.68 8.21 1.18
CA GLY A 53 -7.50 7.22 1.88
C GLY A 53 -6.73 5.95 2.23
N ASN A 54 -7.30 5.13 3.11
CA ASN A 54 -6.77 3.81 3.41
C ASN A 54 -7.14 2.79 2.33
N ILE A 55 -6.31 1.75 2.20
CA ILE A 55 -6.61 0.55 1.43
C ILE A 55 -6.54 -0.65 2.37
N ALA A 56 -7.61 -1.45 2.41
CA ALA A 56 -7.67 -2.69 3.17
C ALA A 56 -8.09 -3.85 2.26
N LEU A 57 -7.21 -4.83 2.11
CA LEU A 57 -7.44 -6.05 1.37
C LEU A 57 -7.43 -7.22 2.34
N MET A 58 -8.58 -7.88 2.52
CA MET A 58 -8.76 -8.89 3.55
C MET A 58 -9.35 -10.17 2.97
N ALA A 59 -8.81 -11.31 3.38
CA ALA A 59 -9.36 -12.61 3.06
C ALA A 59 -9.37 -13.52 4.29
N ALA A 60 -10.44 -14.31 4.47
CA ALA A 60 -10.52 -15.22 5.61
C ALA A 60 -9.66 -16.49 5.44
N GLU A 61 -9.23 -16.82 4.21
CA GLU A 61 -8.40 -17.99 3.95
C GLU A 61 -7.09 -17.60 3.26
N ARG A 62 -7.17 -16.91 2.11
CA ARG A 62 -5.99 -16.65 1.28
C ARG A 62 -6.12 -15.35 0.49
N LEU A 63 -5.04 -14.58 0.45
CA LEU A 63 -4.88 -13.40 -0.39
C LEU A 63 -3.76 -13.65 -1.40
N ILE A 64 -4.06 -13.50 -2.68
CA ILE A 64 -3.10 -13.66 -3.78
C ILE A 64 -3.06 -12.36 -4.58
N MET A 65 -1.86 -11.85 -4.81
CA MET A 65 -1.59 -10.79 -5.77
C MET A 65 -0.63 -11.33 -6.83
N GLN A 66 -1.07 -11.35 -8.10
CA GLN A 66 -0.26 -11.85 -9.20
C GLN A 66 -0.26 -10.87 -10.37
N GLY A 67 0.91 -10.28 -10.66
CA GLY A 67 1.03 -9.28 -11.73
C GLY A 67 0.13 -8.05 -11.51
N SER A 68 -0.09 -7.68 -10.26
CA SER A 68 -1.04 -6.65 -9.83
C SER A 68 -0.37 -5.61 -8.94
N GLU A 69 -1.05 -4.48 -8.73
CA GLU A 69 -0.54 -3.39 -7.89
C GLU A 69 -1.59 -2.93 -6.89
N ALA A 70 -1.15 -2.66 -5.65
CA ALA A 70 -1.87 -1.90 -4.65
C ALA A 70 -1.01 -0.72 -4.20
N SER A 71 -1.54 0.52 -4.29
CA SER A 71 -0.74 1.71 -4.04
C SER A 71 -1.49 2.82 -3.33
N ILE A 72 -0.81 3.51 -2.41
CA ILE A 72 -1.21 4.83 -1.92
C ILE A 72 -0.17 5.84 -2.41
N SER A 73 -0.61 6.91 -3.08
CA SER A 73 0.27 7.95 -3.60
C SER A 73 -0.19 9.34 -3.16
N ASN A 74 0.74 10.11 -2.60
CA ASN A 74 0.50 11.48 -2.20
C ASN A 74 1.48 12.41 -2.93
N ALA A 75 0.96 13.24 -3.84
CA ALA A 75 1.76 14.21 -4.58
C ALA A 75 1.57 15.64 -4.05
N ALA A 76 0.72 15.83 -3.04
CA ALA A 76 0.39 17.16 -2.55
C ALA A 76 1.54 17.81 -1.79
N THR A 77 1.67 19.13 -1.97
CA THR A 77 2.47 20.00 -1.12
C THR A 77 1.52 20.83 -0.27
N VAL A 78 1.48 20.55 1.03
CA VAL A 78 0.55 21.16 1.97
C VAL A 78 1.26 22.08 2.95
N ALA A 79 0.52 23.08 3.47
CA ALA A 79 1.08 24.05 4.42
C ALA A 79 1.45 23.43 5.77
N ASP A 80 0.71 22.42 6.21
CA ASP A 80 0.92 21.71 7.47
C ASP A 80 0.82 20.18 7.25
N PRO A 81 1.92 19.50 6.87
CA PRO A 81 1.94 18.07 6.69
C PRO A 81 1.58 17.28 7.97
N ALA A 82 1.87 17.83 9.14
CA ALA A 82 1.59 17.17 10.42
C ALA A 82 0.09 17.11 10.76
N ALA A 83 -0.72 17.96 10.13
CA ALA A 83 -2.18 17.91 10.28
C ALA A 83 -2.83 16.76 9.47
N LEU A 84 -2.11 16.12 8.54
CA LEU A 84 -2.60 15.00 7.77
C LEU A 84 -2.72 13.76 8.65
N ARG A 85 -3.84 13.05 8.52
CA ARG A 85 -4.04 11.78 9.24
C ARG A 85 -3.19 10.68 8.60
N PRO A 86 -2.46 9.88 9.41
CA PRO A 86 -1.75 8.73 8.90
C PRO A 86 -2.68 7.78 8.14
N THR A 87 -2.25 7.30 6.99
CA THR A 87 -2.99 6.34 6.18
C THR A 87 -2.23 5.03 6.06
N VAL A 88 -2.96 3.95 5.82
CA VAL A 88 -2.43 2.59 5.84
C VAL A 88 -2.90 1.81 4.61
N LEU A 89 -1.97 1.11 3.98
CA LEU A 89 -2.26 0.04 3.03
C LEU A 89 -2.07 -1.29 3.77
N SER A 90 -3.16 -2.03 3.97
CA SER A 90 -3.12 -3.27 4.74
C SER A 90 -3.53 -4.50 3.91
N LEU A 91 -2.73 -5.58 4.04
CA LEU A 91 -3.02 -6.90 3.49
C LEU A 91 -3.16 -7.87 4.66
N MET A 92 -4.31 -8.54 4.77
CA MET A 92 -4.58 -9.45 5.90
C MET A 92 -5.24 -10.76 5.43
N ALA A 93 -4.59 -11.89 5.70
CA ALA A 93 -5.15 -13.23 5.48
C ALA A 93 -4.33 -14.28 6.26
N PRO A 94 -4.84 -15.49 6.49
CA PRO A 94 -4.03 -16.60 6.99
C PRO A 94 -2.83 -16.91 6.08
N ALA A 95 -3.02 -16.97 4.77
CA ALA A 95 -1.95 -17.12 3.79
C ALA A 95 -1.95 -15.94 2.81
N ILE A 96 -0.78 -15.33 2.60
CA ILE A 96 -0.60 -14.23 1.64
C ILE A 96 0.49 -14.62 0.63
N GLU A 97 0.18 -14.45 -0.65
CA GLU A 97 1.09 -14.71 -1.75
C GLU A 97 1.17 -13.48 -2.66
N LEU A 98 2.38 -12.94 -2.80
CA LEU A 98 2.70 -11.85 -3.72
C LEU A 98 3.63 -12.41 -4.81
N GLN A 99 3.19 -12.41 -6.07
CA GLN A 99 3.97 -12.88 -7.20
C GLN A 99 3.97 -11.84 -8.33
N ALA A 100 5.14 -11.36 -8.70
CA ALA A 100 5.28 -10.27 -9.66
C ALA A 100 4.35 -9.08 -9.33
N ALA A 101 4.16 -8.81 -8.04
CA ALA A 101 3.25 -7.81 -7.51
C ALA A 101 4.01 -6.58 -6.99
N LYS A 102 3.31 -5.45 -6.96
CA LYS A 102 3.82 -4.23 -6.35
C LYS A 102 2.85 -3.74 -5.27
N VAL A 103 3.38 -3.50 -4.08
CA VAL A 103 2.67 -2.86 -2.98
C VAL A 103 3.45 -1.60 -2.61
N SER A 104 2.85 -0.43 -2.77
CA SER A 104 3.61 0.81 -2.61
C SER A 104 2.84 1.89 -1.85
N ALA A 105 3.57 2.65 -1.05
CA ALA A 105 3.10 3.86 -0.41
C ALA A 105 4.13 4.96 -0.66
N THR A 106 3.78 5.97 -1.47
CA THR A 106 4.72 6.99 -1.93
C THR A 106 4.21 8.39 -1.63
N ALA A 107 5.09 9.27 -1.20
CA ALA A 107 4.83 10.70 -1.06
C ALA A 107 5.86 11.49 -1.89
N VAL A 108 5.40 12.17 -2.94
CA VAL A 108 6.24 12.97 -3.85
C VAL A 108 6.26 14.43 -3.41
N GLY A 109 5.23 14.90 -2.72
CA GLY A 109 5.18 16.21 -2.07
C GLY A 109 5.86 16.20 -0.70
N ASN A 110 5.45 17.09 0.18
CA ASN A 110 6.02 17.25 1.52
C ASN A 110 5.30 16.44 2.63
N ALA A 111 4.34 15.60 2.26
CA ALA A 111 3.67 14.71 3.21
C ALA A 111 4.52 13.48 3.53
N ASN A 112 4.26 12.87 4.69
CA ASN A 112 4.83 11.56 5.00
C ASN A 112 4.22 10.47 4.11
N ALA A 113 4.99 9.46 3.77
CA ALA A 113 4.46 8.27 3.08
C ALA A 113 3.51 7.50 4.01
N SER A 114 2.55 6.83 3.40
CA SER A 114 1.63 5.97 4.15
C SER A 114 2.34 4.71 4.64
N ARG A 115 1.82 4.13 5.73
CA ARG A 115 2.32 2.86 6.25
C ARG A 115 1.81 1.67 5.44
N ILE A 116 2.65 0.65 5.28
CA ILE A 116 2.26 -0.66 4.73
C ILE A 116 2.27 -1.69 5.85
N GLU A 117 1.15 -2.41 6.01
CA GLU A 117 1.02 -3.52 6.94
C GLU A 117 0.65 -4.81 6.21
N ILE A 118 1.50 -5.84 6.32
CA ILE A 118 1.21 -7.19 5.81
C ILE A 118 1.15 -8.13 6.99
N LYS A 119 -0.06 -8.69 7.24
CA LYS A 119 -0.31 -9.60 8.37
C LYS A 119 -0.82 -10.93 7.86
N ALA A 120 0.06 -11.93 7.79
CA ALA A 120 -0.30 -13.30 7.49
C ALA A 120 -0.47 -14.10 8.80
N GLY A 121 -1.61 -14.75 8.98
CA GLY A 121 -1.85 -15.59 10.16
C GLY A 121 -0.92 -16.81 10.20
N GLU A 122 -0.52 -17.32 9.05
CA GLU A 122 0.33 -18.50 8.90
C GLU A 122 1.56 -18.23 8.04
N ARG A 123 1.38 -17.89 6.77
CA ARG A 123 2.47 -17.83 5.79
C ARG A 123 2.40 -16.59 4.90
N LEU A 124 3.57 -15.99 4.68
CA LEU A 124 3.78 -14.90 3.73
C LEU A 124 4.84 -15.31 2.71
N ASP A 125 4.44 -15.50 1.47
CA ASP A 125 5.33 -15.79 0.35
C ASP A 125 5.39 -14.57 -0.59
N ILE A 126 6.59 -14.02 -0.79
CA ILE A 126 6.84 -12.87 -1.66
C ILE A 126 7.87 -13.28 -2.70
N LYS A 127 7.45 -13.31 -3.96
CA LYS A 127 8.28 -13.71 -5.08
C LYS A 127 8.23 -12.69 -6.23
N ASP A 128 9.41 -12.33 -6.75
CA ASP A 128 9.53 -11.40 -7.88
C ASP A 128 8.75 -10.10 -7.67
N SER A 129 8.65 -9.63 -6.41
CA SER A 129 7.72 -8.58 -5.99
C SER A 129 8.43 -7.47 -5.22
N LEU A 130 7.80 -6.29 -5.21
CA LEU A 130 8.31 -5.13 -4.50
C LEU A 130 7.28 -4.59 -3.52
N VAL A 131 7.68 -4.44 -2.27
CA VAL A 131 6.94 -3.72 -1.24
C VAL A 131 7.77 -2.51 -0.83
N ILE A 132 7.26 -1.30 -1.02
CA ILE A 132 8.04 -0.08 -0.82
C ILE A 132 7.23 1.03 -0.17
N THR A 133 7.82 1.68 0.83
CA THR A 133 7.39 3.00 1.29
C THR A 133 8.49 4.01 0.94
N SER A 134 8.11 5.17 0.43
CA SER A 134 9.08 6.22 0.12
C SER A 134 8.48 7.61 0.18
N ALA A 135 9.27 8.58 0.63
CA ALA A 135 8.93 9.99 0.58
C ALA A 135 10.07 10.80 -0.06
N ASN A 136 9.74 11.95 -0.63
CA ASN A 136 10.75 12.91 -1.07
C ASN A 136 11.20 13.77 0.10
N ASP A 137 10.29 14.57 0.67
CA ASP A 137 10.63 15.57 1.69
C ASP A 137 10.04 15.24 3.08
N GLY A 138 9.12 14.28 3.17
CA GLY A 138 8.56 13.77 4.44
C GLY A 138 9.22 12.46 4.88
N ASP A 139 8.67 11.84 5.93
CA ASP A 139 9.12 10.53 6.40
C ASP A 139 8.76 9.42 5.42
N GLY A 140 9.60 8.42 5.29
CA GLY A 140 9.49 7.32 4.33
C GLY A 140 8.32 6.35 4.58
N GLY A 141 7.64 6.47 5.70
CA GLY A 141 6.56 5.59 6.14
C GLY A 141 7.08 4.23 6.64
N ASP A 142 6.32 3.65 7.57
CA ASP A 142 6.68 2.35 8.14
C ASP A 142 6.27 1.20 7.22
N LEU A 143 7.05 0.12 7.24
CA LEU A 143 6.74 -1.11 6.57
C LEU A 143 6.78 -2.26 7.58
N SER A 144 5.66 -2.92 7.80
CA SER A 144 5.57 -4.07 8.69
C SER A 144 5.08 -5.30 7.94
N ALA A 145 5.84 -6.39 8.04
CA ALA A 145 5.47 -7.68 7.48
C ALA A 145 5.59 -8.76 8.56
N SER A 146 4.51 -9.48 8.82
CA SER A 146 4.47 -10.52 9.84
C SER A 146 3.76 -11.78 9.36
N ALA A 147 4.20 -12.94 9.85
CA ALA A 147 3.54 -14.22 9.63
C ALA A 147 3.63 -15.10 10.88
N GLY A 148 2.60 -15.91 11.13
CA GLY A 148 2.56 -16.79 12.30
C GLY A 148 3.51 -17.97 12.23
N ARG A 149 3.93 -18.41 11.02
CA ARG A 149 4.81 -19.58 10.83
C ARG A 149 6.03 -19.31 9.97
N ALA A 150 5.86 -18.68 8.80
CA ALA A 150 6.96 -18.51 7.86
C ALA A 150 6.79 -17.26 6.99
N ILE A 151 7.89 -16.56 6.76
CA ILE A 151 8.03 -15.54 5.72
C ILE A 151 9.10 -16.04 4.74
N LYS A 152 8.75 -16.08 3.47
CA LYS A 152 9.68 -16.41 2.39
C LYS A 152 9.76 -15.25 1.41
N LEU A 153 10.98 -14.77 1.14
CA LEU A 153 11.28 -13.79 0.11
C LEU A 153 12.16 -14.42 -0.96
N GLU A 154 11.79 -14.25 -2.22
CA GLU A 154 12.55 -14.73 -3.38
C GLU A 154 12.55 -13.64 -4.46
N ASN A 155 13.73 -13.15 -4.85
CA ASN A 155 13.90 -12.06 -5.83
C ASN A 155 13.04 -10.82 -5.53
N SER A 156 12.91 -10.46 -4.25
CA SER A 156 11.93 -9.47 -3.79
C SER A 156 12.56 -8.46 -2.85
N GLY A 157 11.97 -7.26 -2.76
CA GLY A 157 12.40 -6.18 -1.88
C GLY A 157 11.30 -5.74 -0.91
N LEU A 158 11.71 -5.52 0.35
CA LEU A 158 10.96 -4.75 1.35
C LEU A 158 11.79 -3.50 1.64
N ILE A 159 11.31 -2.33 1.27
CA ILE A 159 12.13 -1.11 1.22
C ILE A 159 11.39 0.04 1.90
N THR A 160 12.08 0.74 2.79
CA THR A 160 11.68 2.06 3.27
C THR A 160 12.74 3.07 2.86
N SER A 161 12.37 4.26 2.39
CA SER A 161 13.33 5.24 1.90
C SER A 161 12.83 6.68 1.94
N VAL A 162 13.78 7.60 2.08
CA VAL A 162 13.61 9.02 1.79
C VAL A 162 14.52 9.37 0.61
N LEU A 163 13.97 10.00 -0.42
CA LEU A 163 14.63 10.15 -1.73
C LEU A 163 15.05 11.60 -2.04
N GLY A 164 14.54 12.59 -1.31
CA GLY A 164 14.85 14.00 -1.56
C GLY A 164 16.29 14.37 -1.22
N THR A 165 16.90 15.25 -2.00
CA THR A 165 18.28 15.74 -1.79
C THR A 165 18.41 16.70 -0.60
N GLU A 166 17.32 17.32 -0.19
CA GLU A 166 17.21 18.18 0.98
C GLU A 166 16.23 17.59 2.03
N ALA A 167 16.04 16.26 1.97
CA ALA A 167 15.11 15.54 2.81
C ALA A 167 15.47 15.73 4.29
N THR A 168 14.47 16.11 5.07
CA THR A 168 14.54 16.26 6.53
C THR A 168 13.86 15.13 7.27
N GLY A 169 13.20 14.22 6.55
CA GLY A 169 12.46 13.10 7.09
C GLY A 169 13.32 11.85 7.33
N ASP A 170 12.81 10.97 8.18
CA ASP A 170 13.40 9.66 8.47
C ASP A 170 12.96 8.59 7.46
N GLY A 171 13.79 7.57 7.26
CA GLY A 171 13.53 6.50 6.28
C GLY A 171 12.34 5.57 6.61
N GLY A 172 11.79 5.68 7.79
CA GLY A 172 10.77 4.76 8.31
C GLY A 172 11.38 3.43 8.81
N ASP A 173 10.61 2.70 9.60
CA ASP A 173 10.96 1.41 10.22
C ASP A 173 10.35 0.21 9.47
#